data_8973838e5301df3c917235c02c1e9c75
#
_entry.id   8973838e5301df3c917235c02c1e9c75
#
_cell.length_a   1.000
_cell.length_b   1.000
_cell.length_c   1.000
_cell.angle_alpha   90.00
_cell.angle_beta   90.00
_cell.angle_gamma   90.00
#
_symmetry.space_group_name_H-M   'P 1'
#
loop_
_entity.id
_entity.type
_entity.pdbx_description
1 polymer ?
#
loop_
_entity_poly.entity_id
_entity_poly.type
_entity_poly.pdbx_seq_one_letter_code
_entity_poly.pdbx_strand_id
1 'polypeptide(L)'
;MKNIVGVRFKKPGKIYFFDPGNLKINKNSNVIVETANGEAYGEAVIVNRLIPENKIVSPLKPVVRVATYKDIKHYEDNKRKEKEAMKICLEKIQKHKLDMKLIDVEYKFDNSKILFYFTADGRIDFRELVKDLAAIFKVRIELRQIGVRDEIKRMGGNGVCGRELCCCSFLGNFETVSIKMAKEQNISLNPIKIS
;
A
#
# COMPACT_ATOMS: atom_id res chain seq x y z
N MET A 1 -1.06 -24.33 18.72
CA MET A 1 -1.88 -23.21 18.23
C MET A 1 -1.15 -21.91 18.55
N LYS A 2 -1.02 -21.03 17.57
CA LYS A 2 -0.32 -19.75 17.73
C LYS A 2 -1.31 -18.60 17.68
N ASN A 3 -1.16 -17.64 18.61
CA ASN A 3 -1.96 -16.42 18.58
C ASN A 3 -1.43 -15.50 17.49
N ILE A 4 -2.33 -14.88 16.73
CA ILE A 4 -1.98 -13.96 15.66
C ILE A 4 -2.79 -12.67 15.71
N VAL A 5 -2.20 -11.61 15.18
CA VAL A 5 -2.83 -10.31 14.96
C VAL A 5 -2.84 -10.01 13.47
N GLY A 6 -4.00 -9.64 12.94
CA GLY A 6 -4.17 -9.15 11.58
C GLY A 6 -4.07 -7.64 11.53
N VAL A 7 -3.08 -7.13 10.80
CA VAL A 7 -2.78 -5.70 10.66
C VAL A 7 -3.07 -5.25 9.24
N ARG A 8 -3.70 -4.10 9.11
CA ARG A 8 -4.01 -3.44 7.85
C ARG A 8 -3.26 -2.10 7.76
N PHE A 9 -2.53 -1.88 6.67
CA PHE A 9 -1.73 -0.67 6.47
C PHE A 9 -2.46 0.46 5.75
N LYS A 10 -3.44 0.13 4.90
CA LYS A 10 -4.26 1.11 4.13
C LYS A 10 -5.71 0.62 4.07
N LYS A 11 -6.66 1.54 4.06
CA LYS A 11 -8.10 1.27 3.86
C LYS A 11 -8.49 1.72 2.44
N PRO A 12 -9.06 0.81 1.62
CA PRO A 12 -9.12 -0.65 1.78
C PRO A 12 -7.75 -1.29 1.55
N GLY A 13 -7.50 -2.44 2.14
CA GLY A 13 -6.22 -3.11 1.97
C GLY A 13 -6.18 -4.53 2.50
N LYS A 14 -5.18 -5.26 2.05
CA LYS A 14 -4.91 -6.61 2.51
C LYS A 14 -4.57 -6.61 3.99
N ILE A 15 -5.05 -7.62 4.71
CA ILE A 15 -4.70 -7.88 6.10
C ILE A 15 -3.49 -8.82 6.12
N TYR A 16 -2.45 -8.42 6.83
CA TYR A 16 -1.25 -9.21 7.04
C TYR A 16 -1.21 -9.71 8.47
N PHE A 17 -0.73 -10.92 8.67
CA PHE A 17 -0.70 -11.55 9.98
C PHE A 17 0.69 -11.43 10.61
N PHE A 18 0.69 -11.11 11.91
CA PHE A 18 1.89 -10.90 12.71
C PHE A 18 1.78 -11.64 14.03
N ASP A 19 2.94 -11.88 14.66
CA ASP A 19 3.04 -12.44 15.99
C ASP A 19 2.90 -11.33 17.04
N PRO A 20 1.87 -11.33 17.88
CA PRO A 20 1.71 -10.32 18.93
C PRO A 20 2.68 -10.50 20.10
N GLY A 21 3.38 -11.66 20.21
CA GLY A 21 4.18 -11.99 21.38
C GLY A 21 3.35 -11.90 22.66
N ASN A 22 3.88 -11.17 23.66
CA ASN A 22 3.21 -10.93 24.95
C ASN A 22 2.41 -9.62 24.99
N LEU A 23 2.26 -8.93 23.85
CA LEU A 23 1.59 -7.64 23.81
C LEU A 23 0.06 -7.80 23.89
N LYS A 24 -0.57 -7.01 24.76
CA LYS A 24 -2.03 -6.86 24.80
C LYS A 24 -2.44 -5.84 23.74
N ILE A 25 -3.00 -6.32 22.65
CA ILE A 25 -3.41 -5.49 21.51
C ILE A 25 -4.93 -5.48 21.44
N ASN A 26 -5.52 -4.31 21.45
CA ASN A 26 -6.96 -4.13 21.29
C ASN A 26 -7.34 -4.01 19.81
N LYS A 27 -8.55 -4.42 19.46
CA LYS A 27 -9.07 -4.22 18.12
C LYS A 27 -9.14 -2.72 17.78
N ASN A 28 -8.78 -2.38 16.55
CA ASN A 28 -8.67 -1.01 16.01
C ASN A 28 -7.58 -0.15 16.67
N SER A 29 -6.70 -0.72 17.51
CA SER A 29 -5.52 0.01 17.96
C SER A 29 -4.46 0.08 16.87
N ASN A 30 -3.67 1.14 16.88
CA ASN A 30 -2.54 1.30 15.98
C ASN A 30 -1.31 0.59 16.55
N VAL A 31 -0.56 -0.08 15.68
CA VAL A 31 0.60 -0.88 16.04
C VAL A 31 1.78 -0.62 15.09
N ILE A 32 2.98 -0.76 15.62
CA ILE A 32 4.21 -0.80 14.83
C ILE A 32 4.60 -2.27 14.66
N VAL A 33 4.79 -2.67 13.41
CA VAL A 33 5.15 -4.04 13.06
C VAL A 33 6.43 -4.07 12.25
N GLU A 34 7.18 -5.14 12.39
CA GLU A 34 8.33 -5.40 11.53
C GLU A 34 7.87 -5.98 10.19
N THR A 35 8.40 -5.42 9.09
CA THR A 35 8.15 -5.93 7.74
C THR A 35 9.47 -6.26 7.03
N ALA A 36 9.41 -6.87 5.83
CA ALA A 36 10.60 -7.07 5.00
C ALA A 36 11.28 -5.75 4.59
N ASN A 37 10.55 -4.63 4.69
CA ASN A 37 10.99 -3.30 4.28
C ASN A 37 11.17 -2.32 5.46
N GLY A 38 11.40 -2.84 6.67
CA GLY A 38 11.53 -2.05 7.89
C GLY A 38 10.24 -1.97 8.72
N GLU A 39 10.24 -1.12 9.74
CA GLU A 39 9.08 -0.87 10.58
C GLU A 39 7.94 -0.22 9.79
N ALA A 40 6.72 -0.61 10.10
CA ALA A 40 5.54 -0.07 9.46
C ALA A 40 4.43 0.18 10.49
N TYR A 41 3.73 1.31 10.31
CA TYR A 41 2.57 1.68 11.09
C TYR A 41 1.30 1.08 10.46
N GLY A 42 0.45 0.45 11.27
CA GLY A 42 -0.79 -0.15 10.79
C GLY A 42 -1.85 -0.26 11.88
N GLU A 43 -3.08 -0.61 11.47
CA GLU A 43 -4.23 -0.79 12.35
C GLU A 43 -4.49 -2.28 12.61
N ALA A 44 -4.59 -2.70 13.86
CA ALA A 44 -4.93 -4.07 14.24
C ALA A 44 -6.44 -4.31 14.07
N VAL A 45 -6.82 -5.02 13.02
CA VAL A 45 -8.23 -5.29 12.68
C VAL A 45 -8.71 -6.66 13.17
N ILE A 46 -7.80 -7.62 13.32
CA ILE A 46 -8.06 -8.94 13.88
C ILE A 46 -7.14 -9.12 15.08
N VAL A 47 -7.69 -9.46 16.23
CA VAL A 47 -6.93 -9.69 17.44
C VAL A 47 -7.32 -11.02 18.09
N ASN A 48 -6.41 -11.60 18.87
CA ASN A 48 -6.64 -12.83 19.63
C ASN A 48 -7.16 -14.02 18.78
N ARG A 49 -6.68 -14.14 17.53
CA ARG A 49 -7.07 -15.26 16.68
C ARG A 49 -6.04 -16.39 16.82
N LEU A 50 -6.51 -17.55 17.26
CA LEU A 50 -5.69 -18.76 17.32
C LEU A 50 -5.74 -19.49 15.97
N ILE A 51 -4.56 -19.78 15.41
CA ILE A 51 -4.42 -20.56 14.18
C ILE A 51 -3.52 -21.77 14.47
N PRO A 52 -3.86 -22.95 13.91
CA PRO A 52 -2.98 -24.10 13.94
C PRO A 52 -1.64 -23.79 13.24
N GLU A 53 -0.53 -24.22 13.82
CA GLU A 53 0.82 -23.93 13.31
C GLU A 53 1.05 -24.45 11.89
N ASN A 54 0.39 -25.56 11.52
CA ASN A 54 0.45 -26.13 10.16
C ASN A 54 -0.17 -25.26 9.07
N LYS A 55 -0.96 -24.23 9.42
CA LYS A 55 -1.52 -23.25 8.48
C LYS A 55 -0.67 -21.98 8.33
N ILE A 56 0.44 -21.89 9.04
CA ILE A 56 1.36 -20.76 8.97
C ILE A 56 2.39 -21.06 7.87
N VAL A 57 2.26 -20.41 6.73
CA VAL A 57 3.07 -20.66 5.53
C VAL A 57 4.52 -20.14 5.66
N SER A 58 4.76 -19.17 6.56
CA SER A 58 6.10 -18.59 6.80
C SER A 58 6.20 -18.12 8.25
N PRO A 59 7.43 -17.96 8.81
CA PRO A 59 7.59 -17.42 10.14
C PRO A 59 6.94 -16.03 10.22
N LEU A 60 6.02 -15.88 11.19
CA LEU A 60 5.33 -14.61 11.42
C LEU A 60 6.34 -13.59 11.96
N LYS A 61 6.34 -12.42 11.36
CA LYS A 61 7.11 -11.29 11.88
C LYS A 61 6.43 -10.71 13.12
N PRO A 62 7.20 -10.14 14.07
CA PRO A 62 6.65 -9.66 15.32
C PRO A 62 5.91 -8.32 15.16
N VAL A 63 4.94 -8.11 16.05
CA VAL A 63 4.50 -6.77 16.41
C VAL A 63 5.54 -6.19 17.36
N VAL A 64 6.16 -5.07 16.98
CA VAL A 64 7.22 -4.43 17.77
C VAL A 64 6.64 -3.80 19.04
N ARG A 65 5.56 -3.01 18.88
CA ARG A 65 4.86 -2.36 19.99
C ARG A 65 3.49 -1.82 19.56
N VAL A 66 2.66 -1.50 20.54
CA VAL A 66 1.47 -0.67 20.31
C VAL A 66 1.94 0.78 20.04
N ALA A 67 1.33 1.44 19.07
CA ALA A 67 1.72 2.80 18.69
C ALA A 67 1.46 3.78 19.85
N THR A 68 2.46 4.59 20.16
CA THR A 68 2.38 5.68 21.13
C THR A 68 1.83 6.96 20.46
N TYR A 69 1.49 7.96 21.26
CA TYR A 69 1.11 9.28 20.73
C TYR A 69 2.19 9.91 19.83
N LYS A 70 3.47 9.68 20.14
CA LYS A 70 4.59 10.12 19.31
C LYS A 70 4.61 9.44 17.95
N ASP A 71 4.29 8.14 17.90
CA ASP A 71 4.22 7.38 16.65
C ASP A 71 3.07 7.86 15.77
N ILE A 72 1.92 8.16 16.37
CA ILE A 72 0.76 8.71 15.66
C ILE A 72 1.11 10.07 15.06
N LYS A 73 1.69 10.97 15.85
CA LYS A 73 2.13 12.29 15.38
C LYS A 73 3.16 12.17 14.27
N HIS A 74 4.13 11.27 14.41
CA HIS A 74 5.14 11.01 13.38
C HIS A 74 4.50 10.52 12.07
N TYR A 75 3.52 9.63 12.14
CA TYR A 75 2.77 9.17 10.97
C TYR A 75 2.00 10.33 10.29
N GLU A 76 1.34 11.18 11.07
CA GLU A 76 0.64 12.35 10.55
C GLU A 76 1.60 13.37 9.90
N ASP A 77 2.77 13.60 10.51
CA ASP A 77 3.82 14.44 9.95
C ASP A 77 4.33 13.88 8.62
N ASN A 78 4.51 12.55 8.53
CA ASN A 78 4.88 11.90 7.28
C ASN A 78 3.79 12.09 6.21
N LYS A 79 2.52 12.02 6.58
CA LYS A 79 1.40 12.29 5.65
C LYS A 79 1.38 13.73 5.14
N ARG A 80 1.83 14.70 5.94
CA ARG A 80 2.00 16.09 5.47
C ARG A 80 3.17 16.21 4.49
N LYS A 81 4.31 15.62 4.84
CA LYS A 81 5.50 15.58 3.97
C LYS A 81 5.24 14.89 2.63
N GLU A 82 4.41 13.83 2.60
CA GLU A 82 4.00 13.16 1.35
C GLU A 82 3.31 14.12 0.39
N LYS A 83 2.42 14.98 0.89
CA LYS A 83 1.73 15.99 0.07
C LYS A 83 2.68 17.05 -0.49
N GLU A 84 3.66 17.48 0.29
CA GLU A 84 4.69 18.43 -0.15
C GLU A 84 5.62 17.78 -1.17
N ALA A 85 6.07 16.55 -0.90
CA ALA A 85 6.91 15.78 -1.82
C ALA A 85 6.22 15.53 -3.16
N MET A 86 4.90 15.31 -3.15
CA MET A 86 4.12 15.16 -4.38
C MET A 86 4.17 16.41 -5.23
N LYS A 87 4.00 17.61 -4.65
CA LYS A 87 4.08 18.88 -5.38
C LYS A 87 5.47 19.08 -6.00
N ILE A 88 6.51 18.91 -5.20
CA ILE A 88 7.91 19.06 -5.65
C ILE A 88 8.22 18.07 -6.78
N CYS A 89 7.77 16.82 -6.67
CA CYS A 89 8.01 15.82 -7.70
C CYS A 89 7.29 16.19 -9.01
N LEU A 90 6.04 16.68 -8.95
CA LEU A 90 5.30 17.13 -10.14
C LEU A 90 6.02 18.27 -10.86
N GLU A 91 6.52 19.27 -10.14
CA GLU A 91 7.31 20.37 -10.71
C GLU A 91 8.58 19.84 -11.41
N LYS A 92 9.26 18.86 -10.80
CA LYS A 92 10.46 18.26 -11.37
C LYS A 92 10.15 17.39 -12.61
N ILE A 93 9.06 16.64 -12.62
CA ILE A 93 8.59 15.87 -13.79
C ILE A 93 8.35 16.84 -14.96
N GLN A 94 7.67 17.95 -14.73
CA GLN A 94 7.44 18.96 -15.75
C GLN A 94 8.75 19.61 -16.27
N LYS A 95 9.68 19.94 -15.37
CA LYS A 95 11.00 20.49 -15.72
C LYS A 95 11.79 19.55 -16.61
N HIS A 96 11.78 18.24 -16.30
CA HIS A 96 12.48 17.22 -17.09
C HIS A 96 11.67 16.72 -18.30
N LYS A 97 10.46 17.24 -18.51
CA LYS A 97 9.54 16.87 -19.62
C LYS A 97 9.35 15.34 -19.74
N LEU A 98 9.18 14.68 -18.59
CA LEU A 98 8.98 13.24 -18.56
C LEU A 98 7.51 12.90 -18.82
N ASP A 99 7.27 11.94 -19.74
CA ASP A 99 5.93 11.46 -20.05
C ASP A 99 5.51 10.36 -19.04
N MET A 100 5.25 10.82 -17.81
CA MET A 100 4.82 9.97 -16.71
C MET A 100 3.80 10.69 -15.83
N LYS A 101 2.87 9.94 -15.28
CA LYS A 101 1.86 10.43 -14.34
C LYS A 101 2.21 9.99 -12.92
N LEU A 102 2.51 10.94 -12.05
CA LEU A 102 2.69 10.67 -10.62
C LEU A 102 1.35 10.38 -9.97
N ILE A 103 1.24 9.28 -9.25
CA ILE A 103 0.00 8.79 -8.65
C ILE A 103 -0.03 8.99 -7.14
N ASP A 104 1.05 8.59 -6.45
CA ASP A 104 1.10 8.62 -4.99
C ASP A 104 2.55 8.74 -4.50
N VAL A 105 2.73 9.27 -3.30
CA VAL A 105 4.02 9.34 -2.61
C VAL A 105 3.87 8.74 -1.23
N GLU A 106 4.81 7.94 -0.80
CA GLU A 106 4.78 7.25 0.49
C GLU A 106 6.13 7.35 1.20
N TYR A 107 6.15 8.00 2.37
CA TYR A 107 7.28 7.94 3.28
C TYR A 107 7.25 6.64 4.06
N LYS A 108 8.39 5.96 4.16
CA LYS A 108 8.52 4.86 5.11
C LYS A 108 8.45 5.38 6.54
N PHE A 109 7.88 4.57 7.43
CA PHE A 109 7.68 4.99 8.83
C PHE A 109 9.00 5.36 9.53
N ASP A 110 10.09 4.66 9.20
CA ASP A 110 11.45 4.92 9.68
C ASP A 110 12.17 6.07 8.95
N ASN A 111 11.51 6.74 8.03
CA ASN A 111 12.07 7.77 7.15
C ASN A 111 13.30 7.34 6.33
N SER A 112 13.56 6.03 6.21
CA SER A 112 14.72 5.51 5.47
C SER A 112 14.66 5.78 3.98
N LYS A 113 13.44 5.87 3.43
CA LYS A 113 13.21 6.10 2.01
C LYS A 113 11.84 6.68 1.68
N ILE A 114 11.74 7.29 0.51
CA ILE A 114 10.50 7.77 -0.09
C ILE A 114 10.22 6.96 -1.36
N LEU A 115 8.99 6.47 -1.49
CA LEU A 115 8.51 5.77 -2.68
C LEU A 115 7.60 6.71 -3.46
N PHE A 116 7.90 6.86 -4.74
CA PHE A 116 7.05 7.57 -5.70
C PHE A 116 6.42 6.56 -6.64
N TYR A 117 5.10 6.51 -6.66
CA TYR A 117 4.34 5.61 -7.52
C TYR A 117 3.87 6.37 -8.75
N PHE A 118 4.13 5.81 -9.92
CA PHE A 118 3.78 6.45 -11.20
C PHE A 118 3.27 5.44 -12.22
N THR A 119 2.56 5.94 -13.23
CA THR A 119 2.20 5.22 -14.45
C THR A 119 2.83 5.87 -15.66
N ALA A 120 3.15 5.06 -16.66
CA ALA A 120 3.69 5.50 -17.94
C ALA A 120 3.45 4.42 -19.00
N ASP A 121 3.29 4.84 -20.26
CA ASP A 121 3.00 3.92 -21.38
C ASP A 121 4.25 3.16 -21.87
N GLY A 122 5.43 3.51 -21.38
CA GLY A 122 6.68 2.89 -21.78
C GLY A 122 7.78 2.95 -20.74
N ARG A 123 9.00 2.69 -21.15
CA ARG A 123 10.19 2.81 -20.31
C ARG A 123 10.65 4.27 -20.28
N ILE A 124 10.71 4.84 -19.09
CA ILE A 124 11.14 6.23 -18.86
C ILE A 124 12.53 6.26 -18.23
N ASP A 125 13.38 7.18 -18.71
CA ASP A 125 14.65 7.47 -18.06
C ASP A 125 14.45 8.57 -17.00
N PHE A 126 14.39 8.14 -15.76
CA PHE A 126 14.17 9.00 -14.60
C PHE A 126 15.43 9.27 -13.77
N ARG A 127 16.64 8.99 -14.31
CA ARG A 127 17.91 9.14 -13.57
C ARG A 127 18.14 10.55 -13.04
N GLU A 128 17.91 11.55 -13.88
CA GLU A 128 18.05 12.96 -13.48
C GLU A 128 16.99 13.39 -12.47
N LEU A 129 15.75 12.92 -12.64
CA LEU A 129 14.67 13.13 -11.66
C LEU A 129 15.05 12.57 -10.28
N VAL A 130 15.59 11.35 -10.22
CA VAL A 130 16.03 10.73 -8.97
C VAL A 130 17.13 11.54 -8.31
N LYS A 131 18.12 12.02 -9.07
CA LYS A 131 19.20 12.88 -8.54
C LYS A 131 18.66 14.16 -7.93
N ASP A 132 17.76 14.85 -8.64
CA ASP A 132 17.13 16.08 -8.16
C ASP A 132 16.35 15.84 -6.87
N LEU A 133 15.52 14.80 -6.84
CA LEU A 133 14.74 14.45 -5.65
C LEU A 133 15.63 14.03 -4.47
N ALA A 134 16.68 13.26 -4.71
CA ALA A 134 17.64 12.84 -3.69
C ALA A 134 18.39 14.05 -3.08
N ALA A 135 18.76 15.04 -3.92
CA ALA A 135 19.39 16.28 -3.47
C ALA A 135 18.47 17.11 -2.55
N ILE A 136 17.15 17.13 -2.83
CA ILE A 136 16.17 17.90 -2.07
C ILE A 136 15.84 17.20 -0.74
N PHE A 137 15.49 15.92 -0.81
CA PHE A 137 14.98 15.19 0.36
C PHE A 137 16.06 14.57 1.23
N LYS A 138 17.28 14.39 0.70
CA LYS A 138 18.45 13.80 1.38
C LYS A 138 18.18 12.42 1.97
N VAL A 139 17.27 11.64 1.35
CA VAL A 139 16.93 10.27 1.69
C VAL A 139 16.89 9.42 0.41
N ARG A 140 16.89 8.12 0.56
CA ARG A 140 16.81 7.20 -0.57
C ARG A 140 15.49 7.35 -1.31
N ILE A 141 15.54 7.56 -2.61
CA ILE A 141 14.38 7.69 -3.50
C ILE A 141 14.18 6.38 -4.26
N GLU A 142 12.96 5.86 -4.23
CA GLU A 142 12.54 4.73 -5.05
C GLU A 142 11.35 5.15 -5.94
N LEU A 143 11.51 5.02 -7.26
CA LEU A 143 10.42 5.19 -8.22
C LEU A 143 9.85 3.81 -8.58
N ARG A 144 8.53 3.65 -8.47
CA ARG A 144 7.83 2.41 -8.78
C ARG A 144 6.76 2.65 -9.82
N GLN A 145 6.93 2.06 -10.98
CA GLN A 145 5.86 1.99 -11.96
C GLN A 145 4.77 1.03 -11.46
N ILE A 146 3.52 1.47 -11.56
CA ILE A 146 2.34 0.68 -11.17
C ILE A 146 1.41 0.51 -12.38
N GLY A 147 0.63 -0.56 -12.37
CA GLY A 147 -0.38 -0.79 -13.39
C GLY A 147 -1.65 0.04 -13.16
N VAL A 148 -2.49 0.14 -14.19
CA VAL A 148 -3.74 0.93 -14.19
C VAL A 148 -4.69 0.54 -13.04
N ARG A 149 -4.75 -0.75 -12.67
CA ARG A 149 -5.59 -1.19 -11.54
C ARG A 149 -5.09 -0.67 -10.20
N ASP A 150 -3.77 -0.67 -9.99
CA ASP A 150 -3.18 -0.15 -8.75
C ASP A 150 -3.27 1.38 -8.69
N GLU A 151 -3.21 2.05 -9.85
CA GLU A 151 -3.50 3.48 -9.96
C GLU A 151 -4.92 3.78 -9.47
N ILE A 152 -5.92 3.14 -10.06
CA ILE A 152 -7.33 3.34 -9.68
C ILE A 152 -7.57 3.03 -8.20
N LYS A 153 -6.95 1.97 -7.69
CA LYS A 153 -7.06 1.59 -6.27
C LYS A 153 -6.49 2.65 -5.32
N ARG A 154 -5.49 3.43 -5.75
CA ARG A 154 -4.89 4.51 -4.96
C ARG A 154 -5.64 5.83 -5.08
N MET A 155 -6.10 6.15 -6.28
CA MET A 155 -6.82 7.40 -6.56
C MET A 155 -8.28 7.35 -6.08
N GLY A 156 -8.88 6.17 -6.03
CA GLY A 156 -10.31 6.01 -5.81
C GLY A 156 -11.14 6.31 -7.07
N GLY A 157 -12.44 6.32 -6.91
CA GLY A 157 -13.38 6.62 -7.98
C GLY A 157 -14.73 5.94 -7.79
N ASN A 158 -15.68 6.23 -8.67
CA ASN A 158 -16.99 5.61 -8.68
C ASN A 158 -17.13 4.67 -9.87
N GLY A 159 -17.76 3.54 -9.63
CA GLY A 159 -18.11 2.59 -10.66
C GLY A 159 -19.31 3.06 -11.49
N VAL A 160 -19.61 2.36 -12.58
CA VAL A 160 -20.81 2.59 -13.43
C VAL A 160 -22.12 2.45 -12.64
N CYS A 161 -22.09 1.78 -11.49
CA CYS A 161 -23.23 1.65 -10.58
C CYS A 161 -23.41 2.84 -9.63
N GLY A 162 -22.60 3.91 -9.75
CA GLY A 162 -22.63 5.10 -8.89
C GLY A 162 -22.05 4.92 -7.50
N ARG A 163 -21.57 3.71 -7.14
CA ARG A 163 -20.91 3.43 -5.86
C ARG A 163 -19.40 3.55 -5.98
N GLU A 164 -18.73 3.74 -4.84
CA GLU A 164 -17.28 3.63 -4.78
C GLU A 164 -16.81 2.30 -5.40
N LEU A 165 -15.71 2.35 -6.15
CA LEU A 165 -15.15 1.17 -6.81
C LEU A 165 -14.92 0.04 -5.80
N CYS A 166 -15.32 -1.18 -6.16
CA CYS A 166 -15.18 -2.36 -5.31
C CYS A 166 -13.72 -2.58 -4.86
N CYS A 167 -12.76 -2.27 -5.74
CA CYS A 167 -11.33 -2.34 -5.43
C CYS A 167 -10.88 -1.29 -4.41
N CYS A 168 -11.63 -0.20 -4.24
CA CYS A 168 -11.35 0.86 -3.28
C CYS A 168 -12.10 0.68 -1.97
N SER A 169 -13.17 -0.14 -1.94
CA SER A 169 -14.00 -0.34 -0.76
C SER A 169 -13.75 -1.67 -0.04
N PHE A 170 -13.99 -2.82 -0.66
CA PHE A 170 -13.94 -4.12 0.02
C PHE A 170 -13.07 -5.18 -0.67
N LEU A 171 -12.82 -5.10 -2.00
CA LEU A 171 -11.96 -6.04 -2.71
C LEU A 171 -10.49 -5.67 -2.55
N GLY A 172 -9.87 -6.09 -1.44
CA GLY A 172 -8.46 -5.86 -1.18
C GLY A 172 -7.50 -6.59 -2.12
N ASN A 173 -7.89 -7.78 -2.58
CA ASN A 173 -7.17 -8.58 -3.56
C ASN A 173 -8.04 -8.83 -4.79
N PHE A 174 -7.42 -8.81 -5.98
CA PHE A 174 -8.07 -9.27 -7.21
C PHE A 174 -7.68 -10.73 -7.45
N GLU A 175 -8.68 -11.58 -7.51
CA GLU A 175 -8.50 -12.91 -8.05
C GLU A 175 -8.60 -12.85 -9.58
N THR A 176 -7.77 -13.64 -10.24
CA THR A 176 -7.81 -13.74 -11.71
C THR A 176 -9.05 -14.50 -12.14
N VAL A 177 -9.84 -13.91 -13.06
CA VAL A 177 -10.99 -14.60 -13.68
C VAL A 177 -10.51 -15.33 -14.93
N SER A 178 -10.64 -16.65 -14.96
CA SER A 178 -10.35 -17.45 -16.15
C SER A 178 -11.53 -17.45 -17.13
N ILE A 179 -11.22 -17.68 -18.42
CA ILE A 179 -12.26 -17.84 -19.45
C ILE A 179 -13.22 -18.99 -19.11
N LYS A 180 -12.72 -20.06 -18.46
CA LYS A 180 -13.53 -21.17 -18.01
C LYS A 180 -14.58 -20.74 -16.98
N MET A 181 -14.18 -19.96 -15.97
CA MET A 181 -15.10 -19.42 -14.96
C MET A 181 -16.16 -18.51 -15.58
N ALA A 182 -15.79 -17.68 -16.56
CA ALA A 182 -16.71 -16.80 -17.26
C ALA A 182 -17.75 -17.60 -18.06
N LYS A 183 -17.33 -18.68 -18.73
CA LYS A 183 -18.24 -19.60 -19.45
C LYS A 183 -19.21 -20.32 -18.53
N GLU A 184 -18.73 -20.86 -17.40
CA GLU A 184 -19.55 -21.56 -16.41
C GLU A 184 -20.64 -20.69 -15.81
N GLN A 185 -20.40 -19.38 -15.72
CA GLN A 185 -21.35 -18.39 -15.20
C GLN A 185 -22.18 -17.70 -16.28
N ASN A 186 -22.09 -18.13 -17.54
CA ASN A 186 -22.74 -17.49 -18.68
C ASN A 186 -22.46 -15.98 -18.82
N ILE A 187 -21.27 -15.55 -18.39
CA ILE A 187 -20.85 -14.15 -18.48
C ILE A 187 -20.28 -13.89 -19.87
N SER A 188 -20.48 -12.66 -20.36
CA SER A 188 -19.87 -12.22 -21.63
C SER A 188 -18.35 -12.42 -21.60
N LEU A 189 -17.80 -13.01 -22.66
CA LEU A 189 -16.34 -13.19 -22.81
C LEU A 189 -15.59 -11.89 -23.17
N ASN A 190 -16.29 -10.76 -23.26
CA ASN A 190 -15.65 -9.47 -23.48
C ASN A 190 -14.87 -9.05 -22.23
N PRO A 191 -13.54 -8.87 -22.30
CA PRO A 191 -12.70 -8.51 -21.17
C PRO A 191 -13.15 -7.23 -20.44
N ILE A 192 -13.70 -6.26 -21.18
CA ILE A 192 -14.20 -5.00 -20.63
C ILE A 192 -15.39 -5.21 -19.66
N LYS A 193 -16.17 -6.28 -19.88
CA LYS A 193 -17.34 -6.60 -19.05
C LYS A 193 -17.04 -7.55 -17.90
N ILE A 194 -15.87 -8.19 -17.89
CA ILE A 194 -15.47 -9.18 -16.87
C ILE A 194 -14.58 -8.58 -15.77
N SER A 195 -14.00 -7.44 -16.00
CA SER A 195 -13.08 -6.79 -15.06
C SER A 195 -13.74 -6.29 -13.78
#